data_793e7e3247610f7d0458d2f352e44edd
#
_entry.id   793e7e3247610f7d0458d2f352e44edd
#
_cell.length_a   1.000
_cell.length_b   1.000
_cell.length_c   1.000
_cell.angle_alpha   90.00
_cell.angle_beta   90.00
_cell.angle_gamma   90.00
#
_symmetry.space_group_name_H-M   'P 1'
#
loop_
_entity.id
_entity.type
_entity.pdbx_description
1 polymer ?
#
loop_
_entity_poly.entity_id
_entity_poly.type
_entity_poly.pdbx_seq_one_letter_code
_entity_poly.pdbx_strand_id
1 'polypeptide(L)'
;MDVIVDLPAVRPGRLARVLGDLPLADEARALRPYLRGASPEDLPSGVRLGFALELIDLATLATLVRALADRWPFLSFRLCAEPPLCRLDVEGTGAAADVARAVFRELAA
;
A
#
# COMPACT_ATOMS: atom_id res chain seq x y z
N MET A 1 1.04 0.56 12.99
CA MET A 1 -0.28 0.43 12.35
C MET A 1 -0.29 -0.79 11.46
N ASP A 2 -0.96 -1.83 11.90
CA ASP A 2 -1.12 -3.06 11.13
C ASP A 2 -2.60 -3.39 11.01
N VAL A 3 -3.05 -3.62 9.78
CA VAL A 3 -4.38 -4.13 9.50
C VAL A 3 -4.20 -5.42 8.70
N ILE A 4 -4.60 -6.53 9.28
CA ILE A 4 -4.46 -7.85 8.67
C ILE A 4 -5.85 -8.45 8.51
N VAL A 5 -6.21 -8.79 7.29
CA VAL A 5 -7.48 -9.45 6.98
C VAL A 5 -7.19 -10.65 6.09
N ASP A 6 -7.63 -11.82 6.52
CA ASP A 6 -7.58 -13.01 5.69
C ASP A 6 -8.65 -12.90 4.61
N LEU A 7 -8.23 -13.03 3.36
CA LEU A 7 -9.17 -13.07 2.25
C LEU A 7 -9.85 -14.43 2.20
N PRO A 8 -11.20 -14.47 2.15
CA PRO A 8 -11.87 -15.68 1.73
C PRO A 8 -11.38 -16.05 0.34
N ALA A 9 -11.59 -17.30 -0.05
CA ALA A 9 -11.07 -17.85 -1.31
C ALA A 9 -11.55 -17.06 -2.53
N VAL A 10 -10.85 -16.00 -2.85
CA VAL A 10 -11.07 -15.20 -4.07
C VAL A 10 -10.04 -15.66 -5.11
N ARG A 11 -10.51 -15.92 -6.32
CA ARG A 11 -9.62 -16.29 -7.42
C ARG A 11 -8.67 -15.13 -7.71
N PRO A 12 -7.35 -15.39 -7.82
CA PRO A 12 -6.35 -14.34 -8.01
C PRO A 12 -6.67 -13.36 -9.15
N GLY A 13 -7.06 -13.88 -10.30
CA GLY A 13 -7.37 -13.06 -11.46
C GLY A 13 -8.60 -12.17 -11.27
N ARG A 14 -9.56 -12.60 -10.47
CA ARG A 14 -10.78 -11.83 -10.23
C ARG A 14 -10.49 -10.59 -9.36
N LEU A 15 -9.71 -10.76 -8.29
CA LEU A 15 -9.35 -9.65 -7.42
C LEU A 15 -8.52 -8.61 -8.16
N ALA A 16 -7.51 -9.06 -8.89
CA ALA A 16 -6.67 -8.17 -9.68
C ALA A 16 -7.48 -7.42 -10.73
N ARG A 17 -8.43 -8.10 -11.39
CA ARG A 17 -9.31 -7.50 -12.39
C ARG A 17 -10.22 -6.44 -11.77
N VAL A 18 -10.85 -6.75 -10.66
CA VAL A 18 -11.75 -5.81 -9.97
C VAL A 18 -11.00 -4.56 -9.55
N LEU A 19 -9.82 -4.70 -8.97
CA LEU A 19 -9.04 -3.56 -8.52
C LEU A 19 -8.35 -2.83 -9.69
N GLY A 20 -8.02 -3.55 -10.76
CA GLY A 20 -7.43 -2.94 -11.97
C GLY A 20 -8.44 -2.16 -12.81
N ASP A 21 -9.70 -2.58 -12.81
CA ASP A 21 -10.77 -1.93 -13.57
C ASP A 21 -11.41 -0.76 -12.82
N LEU A 22 -11.25 -0.71 -11.50
CA LEU A 22 -11.76 0.39 -10.70
C LEU A 22 -10.79 1.57 -10.71
N PRO A 23 -11.31 2.81 -10.79
CA PRO A 23 -10.45 3.96 -10.52
C PRO A 23 -9.78 3.79 -9.17
N LEU A 24 -8.51 4.16 -9.06
CA LEU A 24 -7.84 4.16 -7.77
C LEU A 24 -8.69 4.92 -6.76
N ALA A 25 -8.88 4.33 -5.58
CA ALA A 25 -9.59 5.00 -4.50
C ALA A 25 -8.94 6.35 -4.19
N ASP A 26 -9.74 7.32 -3.78
CA ASP A 26 -9.23 8.66 -3.48
C ASP A 26 -8.13 8.61 -2.42
N GLU A 27 -8.23 7.71 -1.46
CA GLU A 27 -7.22 7.47 -0.43
C GLU A 27 -5.88 7.05 -1.04
N ALA A 28 -5.91 6.19 -2.06
CA ALA A 28 -4.70 5.76 -2.76
C ALA A 28 -4.09 6.89 -3.56
N ARG A 29 -4.91 7.68 -4.26
CA ARG A 29 -4.45 8.86 -5.00
C ARG A 29 -3.80 9.88 -4.08
N ALA A 30 -4.35 10.06 -2.89
CA ALA A 30 -3.82 10.99 -1.90
C ALA A 30 -2.43 10.58 -1.41
N LEU A 31 -2.06 9.30 -1.51
CA LEU A 31 -0.73 8.82 -1.16
C LEU A 31 0.31 9.13 -2.24
N ARG A 32 -0.10 9.36 -3.48
CA ARG A 32 0.83 9.50 -4.61
C ARG A 32 1.90 10.58 -4.40
N PRO A 33 1.59 11.78 -3.88
CA PRO A 33 2.62 12.79 -3.63
C PRO A 33 3.73 12.32 -2.69
N TYR A 34 3.41 11.43 -1.75
CA TYR A 34 4.38 10.90 -0.78
C TYR A 34 5.16 9.71 -1.33
N LEU A 35 4.53 8.89 -2.17
CA LEU A 35 5.11 7.64 -2.68
C LEU A 35 5.82 7.79 -4.02
N ARG A 36 5.56 8.88 -4.74
CA ARG A 36 6.17 9.11 -6.05
C ARG A 36 7.69 9.17 -5.94
N GLY A 37 8.35 8.32 -6.70
CA GLY A 37 9.80 8.21 -6.65
C GLY A 37 10.31 7.29 -5.54
N ALA A 38 9.43 6.67 -4.76
CA ALA A 38 9.82 5.67 -3.78
C ALA A 38 10.50 4.48 -4.45
N SER A 39 11.41 3.82 -3.72
CA SER A 39 12.10 2.64 -4.21
C SER A 39 11.31 1.39 -3.83
N PRO A 40 10.72 0.67 -4.81
CA PRO A 40 9.99 -0.55 -4.53
C PRO A 40 10.92 -1.74 -4.35
N GLU A 41 10.59 -2.58 -3.37
CA GLU A 41 11.27 -3.84 -3.11
C GLU A 41 10.21 -4.92 -2.92
N ASP A 42 10.31 -6.04 -3.65
CA ASP A 42 9.36 -7.13 -3.50
C ASP A 42 9.59 -7.86 -2.18
N LEU A 43 8.48 -8.09 -1.47
CA LEU A 43 8.42 -8.95 -0.31
C LEU A 43 7.75 -10.28 -0.71
N PRO A 44 7.95 -11.36 0.07
CA PRO A 44 7.27 -12.63 -0.22
C PRO A 44 5.75 -12.51 -0.35
N SER A 45 5.15 -11.59 0.39
CA SER A 45 3.69 -11.39 0.41
C SER A 45 3.25 -9.99 0.02
N GLY A 46 4.11 -9.22 -0.63
CA GLY A 46 3.74 -7.86 -1.01
C GLY A 46 4.89 -7.02 -1.53
N VAL A 47 4.91 -5.76 -1.16
CA VAL A 47 5.90 -4.79 -1.60
C VAL A 47 6.28 -3.86 -0.46
N ARG A 48 7.53 -3.45 -0.45
CA ARG A 48 8.08 -2.44 0.46
C ARG A 48 8.44 -1.20 -0.34
N LEU A 49 7.99 -0.05 0.10
CA LEU A 49 8.35 1.23 -0.49
C LEU A 49 9.20 2.01 0.49
N GLY A 50 10.40 2.41 0.05
CA GLY A 50 11.30 3.27 0.81
C GLY A 50 11.29 4.68 0.25
N PHE A 51 11.14 5.68 1.10
CA PHE A 51 11.08 7.08 0.69
C PHE A 51 11.54 8.00 1.82
N ALA A 52 11.88 9.24 1.45
CA ALA A 52 12.20 10.28 2.42
C ALA A 52 10.94 11.07 2.76
N LEU A 53 10.74 11.36 4.03
CA LEU A 53 9.60 12.12 4.50
C LEU A 53 10.00 13.00 5.66
N GLU A 54 9.58 14.24 5.63
CA GLU A 54 9.78 15.14 6.75
C GLU A 54 8.83 14.79 7.90
N LEU A 55 9.29 14.99 9.13
CA LEU A 55 8.52 14.64 10.31
C LEU A 55 7.13 15.29 10.34
N ILE A 56 7.02 16.52 9.85
CA ILE A 56 5.76 17.25 9.81
C ILE A 56 4.69 16.56 8.96
N ASP A 57 5.11 15.80 7.95
CA ASP A 57 4.19 15.11 7.04
C ASP A 57 3.81 13.72 7.51
N LEU A 58 4.49 13.20 8.53
CA LEU A 58 4.30 11.83 8.98
C LEU A 58 2.87 11.57 9.49
N ALA A 59 2.31 12.51 10.24
CA ALA A 59 0.95 12.36 10.77
C ALA A 59 -0.10 12.33 9.65
N THR A 60 0.08 13.16 8.62
CA THR A 60 -0.79 13.18 7.44
C THR A 60 -0.68 11.86 6.68
N LEU A 61 0.54 11.39 6.45
CA LEU A 61 0.74 10.12 5.77
C LEU A 61 0.12 8.95 6.56
N ALA A 62 0.32 8.91 7.86
CA ALA A 62 -0.26 7.86 8.70
C ALA A 62 -1.79 7.86 8.64
N THR A 63 -2.41 9.04 8.62
CA THR A 63 -3.86 9.18 8.48
C THR A 63 -4.34 8.65 7.13
N LEU A 64 -3.64 8.97 6.05
CA LEU A 64 -3.97 8.50 4.71
C LEU A 64 -3.80 6.98 4.58
N VAL A 65 -2.74 6.43 5.14
CA VAL A 65 -2.52 4.98 5.14
C VAL A 65 -3.62 4.27 5.92
N ARG A 66 -4.04 4.82 7.05
CA ARG A 66 -5.12 4.27 7.85
C ARG A 66 -6.45 4.29 7.09
N ALA A 67 -6.76 5.39 6.42
CA ALA A 67 -7.96 5.49 5.59
C ALA A 67 -7.94 4.44 4.47
N LEU A 68 -6.78 4.23 3.84
CA LEU A 68 -6.63 3.21 2.81
C LEU A 68 -6.76 1.80 3.38
N ALA A 69 -6.24 1.54 4.58
CA ALA A 69 -6.39 0.27 5.26
C ALA A 69 -7.87 -0.06 5.53
N ASP A 70 -8.65 0.94 5.88
CA ASP A 70 -10.11 0.79 6.05
C ASP A 70 -10.80 0.54 4.72
N ARG A 71 -10.33 1.15 3.64
CA ARG A 71 -10.89 0.98 2.29
C ARG A 71 -10.54 -0.37 1.68
N TRP A 72 -9.33 -0.86 1.93
CA TRP A 72 -8.82 -2.13 1.42
C TRP A 72 -8.42 -3.07 2.55
N PRO A 73 -9.40 -3.63 3.28
CA PRO A 73 -9.12 -4.45 4.46
C PRO A 73 -8.44 -5.80 4.14
N PHE A 74 -8.35 -6.16 2.85
CA PHE A 74 -7.65 -7.37 2.41
C PHE A 74 -6.12 -7.19 2.36
N LEU A 75 -5.61 -5.99 2.58
CA LEU A 75 -4.19 -5.71 2.65
C LEU A 75 -3.78 -5.35 4.08
N SER A 76 -2.56 -5.72 4.42
CA SER A 76 -1.89 -5.33 5.66
C SER A 76 -0.94 -4.17 5.35
N PHE A 77 -1.02 -3.11 6.12
CA PHE A 77 -0.17 -1.93 5.97
C PHE A 77 0.68 -1.74 7.21
N ARG A 78 1.99 -1.57 7.02
CA ARG A 78 2.91 -1.24 8.10
C ARG A 78 3.75 -0.05 7.70
N LEU A 79 3.61 1.04 8.44
CA LEU A 79 4.40 2.25 8.25
C LEU A 79 5.45 2.34 9.33
N CYS A 80 6.72 2.32 8.94
CA CYS A 80 7.86 2.49 9.83
C CYS A 80 8.57 3.77 9.45
N ALA A 81 8.83 4.63 10.43
CA ALA A 81 9.49 5.89 10.19
C ALA A 81 10.68 6.09 11.13
N GLU A 82 11.83 6.33 10.53
CA GLU A 82 13.04 6.85 11.18
C GLU A 82 13.44 8.09 10.40
N PRO A 83 12.84 9.26 10.72
CA PRO A 83 13.02 10.45 9.90
C PRO A 83 14.52 10.77 9.67
N PRO A 84 14.90 11.16 8.45
CA PRO A 84 14.05 11.42 7.29
C PRO A 84 13.64 10.17 6.46
N LEU A 85 14.02 8.98 6.89
CA LEU A 85 13.72 7.75 6.18
C LEU A 85 12.39 7.17 6.63
N CYS A 86 11.60 6.72 5.64
CA CYS A 86 10.30 6.14 5.88
C CYS A 86 10.13 4.90 5.02
N ARG A 87 9.40 3.92 5.54
CA ARG A 87 9.16 2.66 4.85
C ARG A 87 7.71 2.25 5.00
N LEU A 88 7.05 1.95 3.90
CA LEU A 88 5.70 1.42 3.87
C LEU A 88 5.72 0.00 3.33
N ASP A 89 5.35 -0.96 4.14
CA ASP A 89 5.18 -2.35 3.75
C ASP A 89 3.69 -2.61 3.51
N VAL A 90 3.37 -3.12 2.32
CA VAL A 90 2.00 -3.48 1.94
C VAL A 90 2.01 -4.95 1.58
N GLU A 91 1.26 -5.73 2.34
CA GLU A 91 1.27 -7.18 2.21
C GLU A 91 -0.15 -7.75 2.14
N GLY A 92 -0.27 -8.94 1.58
CA GLY A 92 -1.53 -9.65 1.52
C GLY A 92 -1.28 -11.14 1.26
N THR A 93 -2.32 -11.94 1.34
CA THR A 93 -2.24 -13.37 1.08
C THR A 93 -2.67 -13.67 -0.36
N GLY A 94 -1.96 -14.59 -1.02
CA GLY A 94 -2.30 -15.03 -2.37
C GLY A 94 -2.37 -13.87 -3.37
N ALA A 95 -3.51 -13.71 -4.02
CA ALA A 95 -3.73 -12.67 -5.02
C ALA A 95 -3.59 -11.25 -4.49
N ALA A 96 -3.84 -11.04 -3.20
CA ALA A 96 -3.70 -9.72 -2.60
C ALA A 96 -2.24 -9.23 -2.64
N ALA A 97 -1.28 -10.14 -2.52
CA ALA A 97 0.14 -9.79 -2.67
C ALA A 97 0.45 -9.23 -4.05
N ASP A 98 -0.10 -9.83 -5.10
CA ASP A 98 0.09 -9.37 -6.48
C ASP A 98 -0.57 -8.01 -6.72
N VAL A 99 -1.75 -7.80 -6.15
CA VAL A 99 -2.44 -6.52 -6.20
C VAL A 99 -1.62 -5.44 -5.50
N ALA A 100 -1.08 -5.73 -4.32
CA ALA A 100 -0.25 -4.79 -3.59
C ALA A 100 0.97 -4.36 -4.43
N ARG A 101 1.66 -5.31 -5.05
CA ARG A 101 2.81 -5.01 -5.90
C ARG A 101 2.43 -4.14 -7.09
N ALA A 102 1.36 -4.50 -7.80
CA ALA A 102 0.93 -3.77 -8.99
C ALA A 102 0.53 -2.34 -8.67
N VAL A 103 -0.35 -2.15 -7.68
CA VAL A 103 -0.90 -0.84 -7.35
C VAL A 103 0.17 0.07 -6.76
N PHE A 104 0.96 -0.42 -5.81
CA PHE A 104 1.92 0.44 -5.12
C PHE A 104 3.17 0.73 -5.95
N ARG A 105 3.56 -0.15 -6.86
CA ARG A 105 4.58 0.17 -7.86
C ARG A 105 4.12 1.29 -8.79
N GLU A 106 2.87 1.28 -9.18
CA GLU A 106 2.30 2.35 -10.00
C GLU A 106 2.27 3.68 -9.24
N LEU A 107 1.89 3.66 -7.96
CA LEU A 107 1.90 4.87 -7.13
C LEU A 107 3.31 5.42 -6.93
N ALA A 108 4.32 4.57 -6.92
CA ALA A 108 5.73 4.98 -6.76
C ALA A 108 6.37 5.45 -8.07
N ALA A 109 5.78 5.15 -9.19
CA ALA A 109 6.32 5.47 -10.50
C ALA A 109 6.34 6.97 -10.83
#